data_4d3fc0179ad0c82410b9e23b0ad7515b
#
_entry.id   4d3fc0179ad0c82410b9e23b0ad7515b
#
_cell.length_a   1.000
_cell.length_b   1.000
_cell.length_c   1.000
_cell.angle_alpha   90.00
_cell.angle_beta   90.00
_cell.angle_gamma   90.00
#
_symmetry.space_group_name_H-M   'P 1'
#
loop_
_entity.id
_entity.type
_entity.pdbx_description
1 polymer ?
#
loop_
_entity_poly.entity_id
_entity_poly.type
_entity_poly.pdbx_seq_one_letter_code
_entity_poly.pdbx_strand_id
1 'polypeptide(L)'
;MTPSSPSDLRPLPLLREASLRDFVAAGSITKVLAVGRTGGFELQVHVGDAAATLGNTRGGTRLFGSIDSITTLLQRLGVTSFEVDISHFAPAPLRTLRAEMSATTAHEHTA
;
A
#
# COMPACT_ATOMS: atom_id res chain seq x y z
N MET A 1 0.00 24.13 15.27
CA MET A 1 -0.11 23.91 14.72
C MET A 1 -0.50 23.04 13.96
N THR A 2 -1.14 22.89 13.44
CA THR A 2 -1.57 22.17 12.80
C THR A 2 -1.04 21.48 12.12
N PRO A 3 -0.77 21.26 12.22
CA PRO A 3 0.14 20.59 11.60
C PRO A 3 -0.19 19.48 10.76
N SER A 4 -1.15 18.98 10.72
CA SER A 4 -1.52 17.86 9.92
C SER A 4 -1.36 18.12 8.45
N SER A 5 -1.72 19.27 8.03
CA SER A 5 -1.62 19.57 6.62
C SER A 5 -0.23 19.46 6.08
N PRO A 6 0.73 19.97 6.77
CA PRO A 6 2.09 19.89 6.27
C PRO A 6 2.52 18.47 6.00
N SER A 7 2.06 17.54 6.80
CA SER A 7 2.48 16.18 6.62
C SER A 7 2.00 15.64 5.29
N ASP A 8 0.96 16.21 4.73
CA ASP A 8 0.46 15.77 3.43
C ASP A 8 1.38 16.16 2.30
N LEU A 9 2.18 17.17 2.50
CA LEU A 9 3.05 17.70 1.47
C LEU A 9 4.43 17.08 1.48
N ARG A 10 4.74 16.32 2.50
CA ARG A 10 6.03 15.70 2.63
C ARG A 10 5.93 14.20 2.54
N PRO A 11 6.87 13.56 1.84
CA PRO A 11 6.87 12.13 1.81
C PRO A 11 7.17 11.59 3.19
N LEU A 12 6.59 10.49 3.53
CA LEU A 12 6.89 9.82 4.79
C LEU A 12 8.27 9.19 4.69
N PRO A 13 8.95 9.06 5.81
CA PRO A 13 10.23 8.36 5.80
C PRO A 13 10.02 6.92 5.39
N LEU A 14 11.06 6.33 4.84
CA LEU A 14 10.99 4.94 4.40
C LEU A 14 11.37 4.01 5.54
N LEU A 15 10.66 2.89 5.61
CA LEU A 15 10.85 1.89 6.63
C LEU A 15 11.23 0.58 5.96
N ARG A 16 12.27 -0.08 6.44
CA ARG A 16 12.66 -1.36 5.90
C ARG A 16 11.76 -2.46 6.45
N GLU A 17 11.64 -3.53 5.68
CA GLU A 17 10.82 -4.66 6.12
C GLU A 17 11.32 -5.22 7.44
N ALA A 18 12.63 -5.28 7.66
CA ALA A 18 13.18 -5.78 8.91
C ALA A 18 12.73 -4.92 10.08
N SER A 19 12.71 -3.60 9.90
CA SER A 19 12.25 -2.70 10.96
C SER A 19 10.75 -2.86 11.20
N LEU A 20 9.99 -3.06 10.14
CA LEU A 20 8.56 -3.31 10.29
C LEU A 20 8.33 -4.57 11.11
N ARG A 21 9.09 -5.62 10.83
CA ARG A 21 9.00 -6.86 11.56
C ARG A 21 9.28 -6.62 13.05
N ASP A 22 10.29 -5.83 13.35
CA ASP A 22 10.64 -5.53 14.72
C ASP A 22 9.54 -4.76 15.44
N PHE A 23 8.94 -3.78 14.78
CA PHE A 23 7.85 -3.02 15.37
C PHE A 23 6.63 -3.89 15.61
N VAL A 24 6.33 -4.80 14.70
CA VAL A 24 5.21 -5.72 14.90
C VAL A 24 5.49 -6.62 16.10
N ALA A 25 6.70 -7.16 16.18
CA ALA A 25 7.06 -8.03 17.27
C ALA A 25 7.00 -7.31 18.62
N ALA A 26 7.31 -6.03 18.63
CA ALA A 26 7.27 -5.24 19.86
C ALA A 26 5.87 -4.77 20.22
N GLY A 27 4.90 -4.99 19.35
CA GLY A 27 3.54 -4.52 19.60
C GLY A 27 3.40 -3.02 19.48
N SER A 28 4.29 -2.39 18.72
CA SER A 28 4.34 -0.94 18.64
C SER A 28 3.47 -0.35 17.52
N ILE A 29 2.97 -1.19 16.62
CA ILE A 29 2.20 -0.71 15.48
C ILE A 29 0.81 -0.29 15.94
N THR A 30 0.43 0.93 15.62
CA THR A 30 -0.90 1.43 15.97
C THR A 30 -1.87 1.41 14.80
N LYS A 31 -1.35 1.40 13.57
CA LYS A 31 -2.22 1.38 12.39
C LYS A 31 -1.40 0.96 11.18
N VAL A 32 -2.02 0.21 10.29
CA VAL A 32 -1.42 -0.15 9.02
C VAL A 32 -2.42 0.21 7.94
N LEU A 33 -1.94 0.87 6.89
CA LEU A 33 -2.80 1.40 5.84
C LEU A 33 -2.18 1.11 4.47
N ALA A 34 -2.95 0.50 3.59
CA ALA A 34 -2.56 0.32 2.21
C ALA A 34 -3.15 1.46 1.41
N VAL A 35 -2.30 2.27 0.80
CA VAL A 35 -2.74 3.47 0.10
C VAL A 35 -2.56 3.26 -1.40
N GLY A 36 -3.68 3.31 -2.13
CA GLY A 36 -3.66 3.14 -3.57
C GLY A 36 -3.00 4.29 -4.26
N ARG A 37 -2.15 3.96 -5.21
CA ARG A 37 -1.46 4.93 -6.05
C ARG A 37 -1.58 4.47 -7.48
N THR A 38 -1.09 5.28 -8.39
CA THR A 38 -1.01 4.85 -9.78
C THR A 38 -0.08 3.63 -9.85
N GLY A 39 -0.61 2.54 -10.33
CA GLY A 39 0.19 1.34 -10.53
C GLY A 39 0.31 0.40 -9.36
N GLY A 40 -0.29 0.72 -8.22
CA GLY A 40 -0.21 -0.21 -7.09
C GLY A 40 -0.58 0.42 -5.77
N PHE A 41 -0.10 -0.19 -4.70
CA PHE A 41 -0.39 0.25 -3.33
C PHE A 41 0.90 0.43 -2.58
N GLU A 42 0.99 1.52 -1.83
CA GLU A 42 2.09 1.66 -0.87
C GLU A 42 1.56 1.29 0.51
N LEU A 43 2.43 0.83 1.37
CA LEU A 43 2.05 0.40 2.70
C LEU A 43 2.56 1.42 3.70
N GLN A 44 1.65 2.04 4.43
CA GLN A 44 2.00 3.01 5.46
C GLN A 44 1.78 2.39 6.82
N VAL A 45 2.69 2.67 7.72
CA VAL A 45 2.70 2.07 9.05
C VAL A 45 2.79 3.19 10.08
N HIS A 46 1.94 3.13 11.07
CA HIS A 46 1.93 4.10 12.15
C HIS A 46 2.45 3.46 13.42
N VAL A 47 3.35 4.16 14.09
CA VAL A 47 3.92 3.74 15.35
C VAL A 47 3.81 4.93 16.28
N GLY A 48 2.86 4.88 17.22
CA GLY A 48 2.57 6.04 18.03
C GLY A 48 2.11 7.20 17.17
N ASP A 49 2.78 8.32 17.29
CA ASP A 49 2.47 9.50 16.49
C ASP A 49 3.26 9.59 15.20
N ALA A 50 4.12 8.64 14.96
CA ALA A 50 4.97 8.65 13.77
C ALA A 50 4.37 7.74 12.70
N ALA A 51 4.71 8.03 11.46
CA ALA A 51 4.28 7.22 10.34
C ALA A 51 5.44 7.04 9.37
N ALA A 52 5.46 5.93 8.65
CA ALA A 52 6.48 5.64 7.68
C ALA A 52 5.88 4.82 6.55
N THR A 53 6.53 4.85 5.40
CA THR A 53 6.10 4.07 4.24
C THR A 53 7.11 2.95 4.04
N LEU A 54 6.61 1.75 3.77
CA LEU A 54 7.50 0.62 3.54
C LEU A 54 8.30 0.87 2.27
N GLY A 55 9.61 0.75 2.40
CA GLY A 55 10.53 0.98 1.30
C GLY A 55 10.97 -0.31 0.63
N ASN A 56 11.53 -0.17 -0.56
CA ASN A 56 12.12 -1.30 -1.26
C ASN A 56 13.62 -1.31 -1.00
N THR A 57 14.31 -2.30 -1.55
CA THR A 57 15.74 -2.45 -1.30
C THR A 57 16.57 -1.40 -2.01
N ARG A 58 15.99 -0.63 -2.89
CA ARG A 58 16.71 0.40 -3.65
C ARG A 58 16.58 1.79 -3.07
N GLY A 59 15.89 1.91 -1.94
CA GLY A 59 15.74 3.21 -1.30
C GLY A 59 14.53 3.99 -1.74
N GLY A 60 13.61 3.37 -2.47
CA GLY A 60 12.36 4.00 -2.86
C GLY A 60 11.18 3.36 -2.15
N THR A 61 10.01 3.88 -2.43
CA THR A 61 8.78 3.32 -1.87
C THR A 61 8.49 1.99 -2.55
N ARG A 62 8.13 1.00 -1.75
CA ARG A 62 7.74 -0.29 -2.27
C ARG A 62 6.28 -0.24 -2.69
N LEU A 63 6.00 -0.63 -3.94
CA LEU A 63 4.63 -0.71 -4.42
C LEU A 63 4.23 -2.18 -4.54
N PHE A 64 3.04 -2.46 -4.06
CA PHE A 64 2.47 -3.79 -4.17
C PHE A 64 1.45 -3.79 -5.30
N GLY A 65 1.48 -4.81 -6.11
CA GLY A 65 0.56 -4.89 -7.24
C GLY A 65 -0.85 -5.23 -6.84
N SER A 66 -1.05 -5.77 -5.65
CA SER A 66 -2.38 -6.20 -5.23
C SER A 66 -2.49 -6.19 -3.73
N ILE A 67 -3.72 -6.17 -3.26
CA ILE A 67 -4.00 -6.27 -1.82
C ILE A 67 -3.61 -7.67 -1.33
N ASP A 68 -3.72 -8.68 -2.17
CA ASP A 68 -3.33 -10.03 -1.78
C ASP A 68 -1.85 -10.09 -1.39
N SER A 69 -1.00 -9.40 -2.13
CA SER A 69 0.42 -9.37 -1.80
C SER A 69 0.67 -8.74 -0.44
N ILE A 70 -0.05 -7.67 -0.15
CA ILE A 70 0.05 -7.00 1.15
C ILE A 70 -0.44 -7.93 2.24
N THR A 71 -1.57 -8.58 2.02
CA THR A 71 -2.14 -9.50 2.98
C THR A 71 -1.15 -10.60 3.33
N THR A 72 -0.52 -11.17 2.32
CA THR A 72 0.45 -12.23 2.54
C THR A 72 1.61 -11.75 3.41
N LEU A 73 2.15 -10.59 3.10
CA LEU A 73 3.25 -10.04 3.88
C LEU A 73 2.83 -9.79 5.32
N LEU A 74 1.69 -9.13 5.52
CA LEU A 74 1.25 -8.76 6.86
C LEU A 74 0.93 -9.99 7.70
N GLN A 75 0.33 -11.01 7.10
CA GLN A 75 0.05 -12.23 7.84
C GLN A 75 1.34 -12.90 8.32
N ARG A 76 2.37 -12.89 7.48
CA ARG A 76 3.66 -13.46 7.89
C ARG A 76 4.27 -12.71 9.05
N LEU A 77 3.98 -11.42 9.14
CA LEU A 77 4.53 -10.59 10.22
C LEU A 77 3.68 -10.61 11.47
N GLY A 78 2.47 -11.13 11.37
CA GLY A 78 1.59 -11.19 12.53
C GLY A 78 0.56 -10.08 12.59
N VAL A 79 0.42 -9.30 11.53
CA VAL A 79 -0.60 -8.25 11.45
C VAL A 79 -1.89 -8.88 10.95
N THR A 80 -2.97 -8.70 11.69
CA THR A 80 -4.23 -9.37 11.39
C THR A 80 -5.28 -8.48 10.76
N SER A 81 -5.03 -7.19 10.70
CA SER A 81 -5.98 -6.27 10.06
C SER A 81 -5.25 -5.03 9.57
N PHE A 82 -5.80 -4.42 8.54
CA PHE A 82 -5.25 -3.18 8.02
C PHE A 82 -6.35 -2.48 7.21
N GLU A 83 -6.17 -1.18 7.02
CA GLU A 83 -7.10 -0.37 6.27
C GLU A 83 -6.61 -0.21 4.85
N VAL A 84 -7.52 0.07 3.94
CA VAL A 84 -7.20 0.29 2.54
C VAL A 84 -7.83 1.59 2.10
N ASP A 85 -7.03 2.45 1.50
CA ASP A 85 -7.49 3.72 0.95
C ASP A 85 -7.28 3.67 -0.56
N ILE A 86 -8.38 3.63 -1.31
CA ILE A 86 -8.30 3.55 -2.76
C ILE A 86 -8.71 4.84 -3.44
N SER A 87 -8.76 5.93 -2.69
CA SER A 87 -9.21 7.22 -3.24
C SER A 87 -8.43 7.64 -4.47
N HIS A 88 -7.15 7.35 -4.50
CA HIS A 88 -6.27 7.76 -5.60
C HIS A 88 -5.71 6.60 -6.37
N PHE A 89 -6.28 5.43 -6.20
CA PHE A 89 -5.79 4.26 -6.91
C PHE A 89 -6.12 4.38 -8.39
N ALA A 90 -5.16 4.05 -9.23
CA ALA A 90 -5.35 3.98 -10.67
C ALA A 90 -4.86 2.62 -11.13
N PRO A 91 -5.65 1.94 -11.94
CA PRO A 91 -5.27 0.60 -12.39
C PRO A 91 -4.12 0.67 -13.38
N ALA A 92 -3.74 -0.50 -13.87
CA ALA A 92 -2.70 -0.61 -14.86
C ALA A 92 -3.00 0.26 -16.08
N PRO A 93 -2.01 0.47 -16.92
CA PRO A 93 -2.15 1.35 -18.06
C PRO A 93 -3.41 1.12 -18.88
N LEU A 94 -3.89 2.19 -19.43
CA LEU A 94 -5.11 2.20 -20.23
C LEU A 94 -5.11 1.17 -21.35
N ARG A 95 -3.94 0.90 -21.88
CA ARG A 95 -3.82 -0.08 -22.95
C ARG A 95 -4.31 -1.45 -22.49
N THR A 96 -3.95 -1.86 -21.29
CA THR A 96 -4.38 -3.13 -20.75
C THR A 96 -5.88 -3.15 -20.55
N LEU A 97 -6.40 -2.07 -20.03
CA LEU A 97 -7.83 -1.96 -19.82
C LEU A 97 -8.59 -2.11 -21.12
N ARG A 98 -8.08 -1.49 -22.17
CA ARG A 98 -8.73 -1.56 -23.48
C ARG A 98 -8.76 -3.00 -24.00
N ALA A 99 -7.66 -3.70 -23.84
CA ALA A 99 -7.58 -5.08 -24.27
C ALA A 99 -8.58 -5.94 -23.53
N GLU A 100 -8.71 -5.73 -22.24
CA GLU A 100 -9.65 -6.48 -21.44
C GLU A 100 -11.08 -6.16 -21.85
N MET A 101 -11.37 -4.94 -22.12
CA MET A 101 -12.71 -4.55 -22.54
C MET A 101 -13.06 -5.18 -23.87
N SER A 102 -12.12 -5.24 -24.79
CA SER A 102 -12.35 -5.86 -26.08
C SER A 102 -12.63 -7.34 -25.91
N ALA A 103 -11.86 -8.01 -25.08
CA ALA A 103 -12.04 -9.43 -24.85
C ALA A 103 -13.41 -9.70 -24.20
N THR A 104 -13.77 -8.88 -23.25
CA THR A 104 -15.04 -9.04 -22.58
C THR A 104 -16.19 -8.86 -23.54
N THR A 105 -16.08 -7.89 -24.41
CA THR A 105 -17.12 -7.64 -25.40
C THR A 105 -17.28 -8.86 -26.28
N ALA A 106 -16.21 -9.47 -26.59
CA ALA A 106 -16.26 -10.60 -27.49
C ALA A 106 -17.01 -11.77 -26.89
N HIS A 107 -17.02 -11.90 -25.62
CA HIS A 107 -17.76 -12.97 -25.03
C HIS A 107 -18.61 -12.53 -23.90
N GLU A 108 -18.92 -11.88 -23.51
CA GLU A 108 -19.55 -11.48 -22.45
C GLU A 108 -19.71 -11.91 -21.50
N HIS A 109 -19.43 -11.94 -20.78
CA HIS A 109 -19.16 -12.14 -19.91
C HIS A 109 -19.23 -12.12 -19.18
N THR A 110 -19.30 -12.21 -19.02
CA THR A 110 -19.22 -12.16 -18.33
C THR A 110 -19.12 -11.86 -17.67
N ALA A 111 -19.44 -11.71 -17.62
CA ALA A 111 -19.30 -11.27 -16.98
C ALA A 111 -19.38 -11.11 -16.52
#